data_e322c38b3042612a15e8f09278abfe3b
#
_entry.id   e322c38b3042612a15e8f09278abfe3b
#
_cell.length_a   1.000
_cell.length_b   1.000
_cell.length_c   1.000
_cell.angle_alpha   90.00
_cell.angle_beta   90.00
_cell.angle_gamma   90.00
#
_symmetry.space_group_name_H-M   'P 1'
#
loop_
_entity.id
_entity.type
_entity.pdbx_description
1 polymer ?
#
loop_
_entity_poly.entity_id
_entity_poly.type
_entity_poly.pdbx_seq_one_letter_code
_entity_poly.pdbx_strand_id
1 'polypeptide(L)'
;VNTTNLSHVAPTMERLVDIFFYGLHMDGANLAAKGAHPRQPRIGRILDHRVVVATKAILICAPGEVAEGMIYALTHCEIDRLYDGLDDYRAEAYIARIDDPDGEVSLLVPTLAMVHVAPRIDGAVEPDYIARLHTILTSLGLSTSHLPRI
;
A
#
# COMPACT_ATOMS: atom_id res chain seq x y z
N VAL A 1 11.15 -14.18 44.35
CA VAL A 1 10.66 -13.10 43.50
C VAL A 1 11.50 -13.03 42.28
N ASN A 2 10.91 -13.29 41.17
CA ASN A 2 11.60 -13.37 39.93
C ASN A 2 11.18 -12.26 39.00
N THR A 3 11.72 -11.09 39.24
CA THR A 3 11.53 -9.95 38.37
C THR A 3 12.14 -10.18 36.97
N THR A 4 13.12 -11.07 36.88
CA THR A 4 13.68 -11.46 35.59
C THR A 4 12.70 -12.19 34.69
N ASN A 5 11.67 -12.79 35.24
CA ASN A 5 10.63 -13.44 34.44
C ASN A 5 9.76 -12.46 33.66
N LEU A 6 9.69 -11.21 34.11
CA LEU A 6 8.94 -10.20 33.39
C LEU A 6 9.59 -9.85 32.06
N SER A 7 10.92 -9.93 31.97
CA SER A 7 11.63 -9.69 30.70
C SER A 7 11.51 -10.89 29.75
N HIS A 8 11.07 -12.03 30.26
CA HIS A 8 10.84 -13.25 29.48
C HIS A 8 9.37 -13.52 29.21
N VAL A 9 8.48 -12.66 29.67
CA VAL A 9 7.12 -12.70 29.21
C VAL A 9 7.15 -12.63 27.69
N ALA A 10 6.50 -13.57 27.05
CA ALA A 10 6.47 -13.68 25.60
C ALA A 10 6.42 -12.31 24.97
N PRO A 11 7.28 -12.06 23.95
CA PRO A 11 7.22 -10.79 23.24
C PRO A 11 5.78 -10.53 22.85
N THR A 12 5.31 -9.34 23.13
CA THR A 12 3.99 -8.91 22.73
C THR A 12 3.88 -9.20 21.24
N MET A 13 2.98 -10.09 20.88
CA MET A 13 2.72 -10.36 19.47
C MET A 13 2.21 -9.06 18.86
N GLU A 14 3.06 -8.39 18.10
CA GLU A 14 2.65 -7.21 17.39
C GLU A 14 1.55 -7.58 16.40
N ARG A 15 0.48 -6.81 16.41
CA ARG A 15 -0.60 -7.01 15.46
C ARG A 15 -0.14 -6.63 14.09
N LEU A 16 -0.48 -7.46 13.13
CA LEU A 16 -0.29 -7.17 11.73
C LEU A 16 -1.52 -6.44 11.20
N VAL A 17 -1.26 -5.44 10.40
CA VAL A 17 -2.30 -4.65 9.72
C VAL A 17 -2.09 -4.79 8.23
N ASP A 18 -3.15 -5.09 7.51
CA ASP A 18 -3.12 -5.11 6.05
C ASP A 18 -3.14 -3.68 5.52
N ILE A 19 -2.15 -3.34 4.70
CA ILE A 19 -2.05 -2.04 4.05
C ILE A 19 -2.01 -2.21 2.54
N PHE A 20 -2.82 -1.42 1.86
CA PHE A 20 -2.87 -1.32 0.42
C PHE A 20 -1.95 -0.22 -0.05
N PHE A 21 -0.97 -0.58 -0.88
CA PHE A 21 -0.04 0.35 -1.50
C PHE A 21 -0.35 0.46 -2.99
N TYR A 22 -0.33 1.67 -3.50
CA TYR A 22 -0.68 1.98 -4.88
C TYR A 22 0.37 2.84 -5.59
N GLY A 23 1.49 3.11 -4.93
CA GLY A 23 2.63 3.85 -5.46
C GLY A 23 3.92 3.02 -5.41
N LEU A 24 5.05 3.68 -5.19
CA LEU A 24 6.35 3.00 -5.19
C LEU A 24 6.49 1.95 -4.09
N HIS A 25 5.74 2.06 -3.00
CA HIS A 25 5.75 1.08 -1.92
C HIS A 25 5.07 -0.25 -2.29
N MET A 26 4.49 -0.36 -3.48
CA MET A 26 4.06 -1.66 -3.99
C MET A 26 5.24 -2.62 -4.14
N ASP A 27 6.44 -2.09 -4.33
CA ASP A 27 7.67 -2.89 -4.35
C ASP A 27 8.13 -3.16 -2.91
N GLY A 28 8.12 -4.43 -2.54
CA GLY A 28 8.57 -4.86 -1.20
C GLY A 28 10.01 -4.47 -0.88
N ALA A 29 10.87 -4.36 -1.89
CA ALA A 29 12.25 -3.90 -1.71
C ALA A 29 12.30 -2.44 -1.21
N ASN A 30 11.40 -1.58 -1.68
CA ASN A 30 11.30 -0.21 -1.20
C ASN A 30 10.86 -0.15 0.26
N LEU A 31 9.93 -1.02 0.66
CA LEU A 31 9.52 -1.14 2.05
C LEU A 31 10.66 -1.63 2.93
N ALA A 32 11.38 -2.64 2.48
CA ALA A 32 12.53 -3.19 3.22
C ALA A 32 13.65 -2.15 3.39
N ALA A 33 13.89 -1.33 2.38
CA ALA A 33 14.88 -0.26 2.44
C ALA A 33 14.55 0.78 3.52
N LYS A 34 13.28 0.91 3.89
CA LYS A 34 12.81 1.82 4.96
C LYS A 34 12.64 1.12 6.31
N GLY A 35 13.10 -0.12 6.44
CA GLY A 35 13.08 -0.86 7.69
C GLY A 35 11.79 -1.62 7.96
N ALA A 36 10.89 -1.74 7.00
CA ALA A 36 9.70 -2.56 7.12
C ALA A 36 9.99 -4.00 6.65
N HIS A 37 9.20 -4.94 7.15
CA HIS A 37 9.24 -6.34 6.72
C HIS A 37 7.90 -6.70 6.10
N PRO A 38 7.72 -6.48 4.78
CA PRO A 38 6.45 -6.76 4.13
C PRO A 38 6.16 -8.26 4.15
N ARG A 39 4.98 -8.63 4.64
CA ARG A 39 4.52 -10.01 4.78
C ARG A 39 3.27 -10.22 3.97
N GLN A 40 3.03 -11.44 3.55
CA GLN A 40 1.80 -11.86 2.89
C GLN A 40 1.45 -10.99 1.67
N PRO A 41 2.32 -10.88 0.68
CA PRO A 41 2.07 -10.06 -0.49
C PRO A 41 0.84 -10.56 -1.26
N ARG A 42 -0.09 -9.67 -1.57
CA ARG A 42 -1.31 -9.97 -2.28
C ARG A 42 -1.64 -8.82 -3.22
N ILE A 43 -2.07 -9.13 -4.43
CA ILE A 43 -2.66 -8.13 -5.31
C ILE A 43 -4.04 -7.82 -4.77
N GLY A 44 -4.31 -6.54 -4.57
CA GLY A 44 -5.61 -6.05 -4.11
C GLY A 44 -6.25 -5.11 -5.12
N ARG A 45 -7.60 -5.10 -5.12
CA ARG A 45 -8.40 -4.22 -5.96
C ARG A 45 -9.42 -3.52 -5.09
N ILE A 46 -9.50 -2.20 -5.23
CA ILE A 46 -10.52 -1.40 -4.55
C ILE A 46 -11.49 -0.90 -5.62
N LEU A 47 -12.75 -1.32 -5.50
CA LEU A 47 -13.81 -0.94 -6.44
C LEU A 47 -14.19 0.53 -6.27
N ASP A 48 -14.67 1.13 -7.35
CA ASP A 48 -15.12 2.52 -7.39
C ASP A 48 -14.04 3.53 -6.99
N HIS A 49 -12.81 3.18 -7.30
CA HIS A 49 -11.63 4.00 -7.09
C HIS A 49 -10.68 3.87 -8.27
N ARG A 50 -9.81 4.83 -8.43
CA ARG A 50 -8.69 4.73 -9.38
C ARG A 50 -7.45 5.40 -8.81
N VAL A 51 -6.31 5.03 -9.35
CA VAL A 51 -5.04 5.69 -9.06
C VAL A 51 -4.77 6.71 -10.17
N VAL A 52 -4.57 7.95 -9.77
CA VAL A 52 -4.11 9.03 -10.64
C VAL A 52 -2.65 9.30 -10.32
N VAL A 53 -1.83 9.44 -11.34
CA VAL A 53 -0.42 9.73 -11.14
C VAL A 53 -0.12 11.12 -11.66
N ALA A 54 0.28 11.99 -10.76
CA ALA A 54 0.78 13.33 -11.04
C ALA A 54 2.22 13.42 -10.54
N THR A 55 2.51 14.23 -9.56
CA THR A 55 3.82 14.23 -8.89
C THR A 55 4.06 12.90 -8.17
N LYS A 56 3.00 12.34 -7.60
CA LYS A 56 2.97 11.01 -6.96
C LYS A 56 1.67 10.32 -7.31
N ALA A 57 1.57 9.04 -6.95
CA ALA A 57 0.31 8.30 -7.07
C ALA A 57 -0.70 8.81 -6.04
N ILE A 58 -1.94 8.94 -6.47
CA ILE A 58 -3.07 9.45 -5.68
C ILE A 58 -4.23 8.51 -5.87
N LEU A 59 -4.85 8.07 -4.77
CA LEU A 59 -6.04 7.23 -4.79
C LEU A 59 -7.27 8.12 -4.65
N ILE A 60 -8.19 8.04 -5.62
CA ILE A 60 -9.41 8.84 -5.64
C ILE A 60 -10.64 7.98 -5.88
N CYS A 61 -11.79 8.47 -5.42
CA CYS A 61 -13.09 7.90 -5.80
C CYS A 61 -13.31 8.06 -7.30
N ALA A 62 -13.74 6.97 -7.93
CA ALA A 62 -14.05 6.95 -9.36
C ALA A 62 -15.09 5.86 -9.63
N PRO A 63 -16.39 6.18 -9.63
CA PRO A 63 -17.44 5.18 -9.82
C PRO A 63 -17.23 4.34 -11.07
N GLY A 64 -17.36 3.03 -10.93
CA GLY A 64 -17.20 2.07 -12.03
C GLY A 64 -15.75 1.71 -12.37
N GLU A 65 -14.77 2.35 -11.76
CA GLU A 65 -13.34 2.05 -11.98
C GLU A 65 -12.80 1.19 -10.85
N VAL A 66 -11.61 0.63 -11.05
CA VAL A 66 -10.95 -0.26 -10.09
C VAL A 66 -9.51 0.19 -9.91
N ALA A 67 -9.12 0.42 -8.66
CA ALA A 67 -7.73 0.68 -8.32
C ALA A 67 -7.03 -0.64 -7.99
N GLU A 68 -5.92 -0.92 -8.65
CA GLU A 68 -5.09 -2.09 -8.37
C GLU A 68 -3.84 -1.68 -7.59
N GLY A 69 -3.41 -2.54 -6.69
CA GLY A 69 -2.20 -2.33 -5.91
C GLY A 69 -1.77 -3.58 -5.18
N MET A 70 -0.86 -3.41 -4.23
CA MET A 70 -0.34 -4.49 -3.40
C MET A 70 -0.77 -4.33 -1.96
N ILE A 71 -1.18 -5.42 -1.35
CA ILE A 71 -1.46 -5.48 0.09
C ILE A 71 -0.33 -6.25 0.77
N TYR A 72 0.22 -5.63 1.79
CA TYR A 72 1.20 -6.27 2.68
C TYR A 72 0.71 -6.18 4.11
N ALA A 73 1.06 -7.18 4.91
CA ALA A 73 0.85 -7.15 6.35
C ALA A 73 2.08 -6.52 7.02
N LEU A 74 1.86 -5.44 7.75
CA LEU A 74 2.90 -4.71 8.48
C LEU A 74 2.49 -4.55 9.94
N THR A 75 3.47 -4.34 10.81
CA THR A 75 3.20 -3.93 12.19
C THR A 75 2.90 -2.44 12.27
N HIS A 76 2.25 -2.02 13.34
CA HIS A 76 1.98 -0.59 13.57
C HIS A 76 3.29 0.23 13.64
N CYS A 77 4.32 -0.30 14.27
CA CYS A 77 5.62 0.36 14.33
C CYS A 77 6.26 0.55 12.96
N GLU A 78 6.11 -0.43 12.08
CA GLU A 78 6.59 -0.33 10.71
C GLU A 78 5.85 0.75 9.93
N ILE A 79 4.53 0.80 10.08
CA ILE A 79 3.69 1.83 9.46
C ILE A 79 4.09 3.22 9.94
N ASP A 80 4.24 3.39 11.25
CA ASP A 80 4.65 4.67 11.83
C ASP A 80 5.99 5.14 11.28
N ARG A 81 6.94 4.21 11.11
CA ARG A 81 8.26 4.53 10.54
C ARG A 81 8.18 4.97 9.08
N LEU A 82 7.35 4.29 8.29
CA LEU A 82 7.20 4.61 6.87
C LEU A 82 6.67 6.02 6.65
N TYR A 83 5.80 6.48 7.54
CA TYR A 83 5.12 7.76 7.40
C TYR A 83 5.59 8.81 8.43
N ASP A 84 6.67 8.53 9.13
CA ASP A 84 7.27 9.49 10.06
C ASP A 84 7.66 10.78 9.32
N GLY A 85 7.25 11.91 9.85
CA GLY A 85 7.49 13.21 9.23
C GLY A 85 6.63 13.53 8.00
N LEU A 86 5.72 12.65 7.61
CA LEU A 86 4.81 12.84 6.49
C LEU A 86 3.42 13.23 7.01
N ASP A 87 3.30 14.45 7.51
CA ASP A 87 2.06 14.94 8.15
C ASP A 87 0.90 15.14 7.17
N ASP A 88 1.19 15.10 5.87
CA ASP A 88 0.19 15.29 4.81
C ASP A 88 -0.60 14.01 4.49
N TYR A 89 -0.30 12.91 5.16
CA TYR A 89 -0.97 11.63 4.93
C TYR A 89 -1.81 11.24 6.12
N ARG A 90 -2.92 10.59 5.85
CA ARG A 90 -3.77 9.98 6.87
C ARG A 90 -4.15 8.56 6.46
N ALA A 91 -4.43 7.72 7.45
CA ALA A 91 -4.93 6.37 7.22
C ALA A 91 -6.43 6.41 6.94
N GLU A 92 -6.86 5.73 5.89
CA GLU A 92 -8.27 5.49 5.61
C GLU A 92 -8.52 3.99 5.44
N ALA A 93 -9.68 3.55 5.86
CA ALA A 93 -10.09 2.16 5.75
C ALA A 93 -10.78 1.92 4.42
N TYR A 94 -10.43 0.81 3.78
CA TYR A 94 -11.04 0.36 2.53
C TYR A 94 -11.36 -1.12 2.60
N ILE A 95 -12.29 -1.56 1.77
CA ILE A 95 -12.51 -2.98 1.53
C ILE A 95 -11.88 -3.32 0.18
N ALA A 96 -10.82 -4.09 0.22
CA ALA A 96 -10.17 -4.56 -0.99
C ALA A 96 -10.67 -5.95 -1.36
N ARG A 97 -10.58 -6.26 -2.64
CA ARG A 97 -10.80 -7.61 -3.16
C ARG A 97 -9.45 -8.23 -3.48
N ILE A 98 -9.26 -9.47 -3.07
CA ILE A 98 -8.11 -10.28 -3.46
C ILE A 98 -8.64 -11.55 -4.12
N ASP A 99 -7.84 -12.12 -5.02
CA ASP A 99 -8.17 -13.41 -5.62
C ASP A 99 -7.88 -14.52 -4.61
N ASP A 100 -8.83 -15.45 -4.48
CA ASP A 100 -8.60 -16.69 -3.76
C ASP A 100 -7.47 -17.47 -4.45
N PRO A 101 -6.55 -18.11 -3.72
CA PRO A 101 -5.55 -18.99 -4.30
C PRO A 101 -6.12 -20.05 -5.25
N ASP A 102 -7.35 -20.50 -5.01
CA ASP A 102 -8.05 -21.44 -5.87
C ASP A 102 -8.72 -20.79 -7.09
N GLY A 103 -8.68 -19.45 -7.20
CA GLY A 103 -9.11 -18.73 -8.40
C GLY A 103 -10.61 -18.62 -8.63
N GLU A 104 -11.44 -19.13 -7.74
CA GLU A 104 -12.90 -19.21 -7.97
C GLU A 104 -13.68 -18.03 -7.38
N VAL A 105 -13.21 -17.42 -6.31
CA VAL A 105 -13.96 -16.39 -5.58
C VAL A 105 -13.02 -15.27 -5.13
N SER A 106 -13.47 -14.02 -5.28
CA SER A 106 -12.79 -12.89 -4.66
C SER A 106 -13.07 -12.85 -3.16
N LEU A 107 -12.04 -12.71 -2.36
CA LEU A 107 -12.16 -12.48 -0.93
C LEU A 107 -12.18 -10.99 -0.64
N LEU A 108 -13.01 -10.57 0.32
CA LEU A 108 -13.04 -9.19 0.80
C LEU A 108 -12.09 -9.07 1.99
N VAL A 109 -11.19 -8.11 1.92
CA VAL A 109 -10.19 -7.87 2.95
C VAL A 109 -10.26 -6.42 3.40
N PRO A 110 -10.56 -6.17 4.70
CA PRO A 110 -10.40 -4.83 5.24
C PRO A 110 -8.92 -4.44 5.22
N THR A 111 -8.65 -3.28 4.71
CA THR A 111 -7.28 -2.78 4.61
C THR A 111 -7.22 -1.30 4.92
N LEU A 112 -6.06 -0.83 5.37
CA LEU A 112 -5.76 0.58 5.42
C LEU A 112 -5.08 0.99 4.12
N ALA A 113 -5.28 2.24 3.74
CA ALA A 113 -4.43 2.90 2.77
C ALA A 113 -4.07 4.29 3.30
N MET A 114 -2.83 4.69 3.12
CA MET A 114 -2.40 6.03 3.48
C MET A 114 -2.69 6.96 2.31
N VAL A 115 -3.50 7.98 2.54
CA VAL A 115 -3.93 8.91 1.51
C VAL A 115 -3.50 10.33 1.86
N HIS A 116 -3.19 11.12 0.84
CA HIS A 116 -2.83 12.51 1.03
C HIS A 116 -4.06 13.33 1.43
N VAL A 117 -3.93 14.17 2.45
CA VAL A 117 -5.06 14.97 2.97
C VAL A 117 -5.51 16.06 2.00
N ALA A 118 -4.64 16.52 1.10
CA ALA A 118 -4.92 17.53 0.09
C ALA A 118 -4.29 17.11 -1.25
N PRO A 119 -4.84 16.08 -1.92
CA PRO A 119 -4.24 15.57 -3.14
C PRO A 119 -4.34 16.59 -4.28
N ARG A 120 -3.24 16.75 -5.03
CA ARG A 120 -3.19 17.61 -6.20
C ARG A 120 -3.10 16.76 -7.45
N ILE A 121 -4.26 16.48 -8.02
CA ILE A 121 -4.35 15.66 -9.25
C ILE A 121 -3.88 16.40 -10.49
N ASP A 122 -3.75 17.71 -10.42
CA ASP A 122 -3.25 18.61 -11.47
C ASP A 122 -1.76 18.92 -11.31
N GLY A 123 -1.07 18.25 -10.39
CA GLY A 123 0.36 18.43 -10.16
C GLY A 123 1.21 18.05 -11.37
N ALA A 124 2.42 18.59 -11.42
CA ALA A 124 3.36 18.29 -12.47
C ALA A 124 3.75 16.80 -12.47
N VAL A 125 3.73 16.18 -13.64
CA VAL A 125 4.17 14.80 -13.80
C VAL A 125 5.70 14.74 -13.77
N GLU A 126 6.25 13.85 -12.95
CA GLU A 126 7.69 13.62 -12.87
C GLU A 126 8.07 12.36 -13.66
N PRO A 127 8.86 12.50 -14.75
CA PRO A 127 9.23 11.37 -15.61
C PRO A 127 9.92 10.23 -14.86
N ASP A 128 10.81 10.53 -13.92
CA ASP A 128 11.52 9.50 -13.16
C ASP A 128 10.59 8.69 -12.27
N TYR A 129 9.62 9.35 -11.64
CA TYR A 129 8.61 8.67 -10.85
C TYR A 129 7.76 7.72 -11.71
N ILE A 130 7.33 8.20 -12.87
CA ILE A 130 6.54 7.41 -13.82
C ILE A 130 7.34 6.19 -14.28
N ALA A 131 8.61 6.36 -14.64
CA ALA A 131 9.47 5.27 -15.09
C ALA A 131 9.64 4.20 -14.01
N ARG A 132 9.86 4.62 -12.77
CA ARG A 132 9.99 3.71 -11.63
C ARG A 132 8.68 2.97 -11.36
N LEU A 133 7.57 3.69 -11.39
CA LEU A 133 6.25 3.08 -11.17
C LEU A 133 5.90 2.10 -12.28
N HIS A 134 6.21 2.44 -13.52
CA HIS A 134 6.01 1.55 -14.67
C HIS A 134 6.78 0.23 -14.49
N THR A 135 8.03 0.31 -14.06
CA THR A 135 8.86 -0.88 -13.81
C THR A 135 8.23 -1.77 -12.72
N ILE A 136 7.77 -1.16 -11.63
CA ILE A 136 7.15 -1.88 -10.52
C ILE A 136 5.85 -2.56 -10.97
N LEU A 137 4.96 -1.83 -11.64
CA LEU A 137 3.69 -2.37 -12.11
C LEU A 137 3.91 -3.53 -13.09
N THR A 138 4.85 -3.38 -14.00
CA THR A 138 5.20 -4.42 -14.96
C THR A 138 5.72 -5.67 -14.26
N SER A 139 6.61 -5.51 -13.30
CA SER A 139 7.17 -6.64 -12.54
C SER A 139 6.12 -7.38 -11.72
N LEU A 140 5.08 -6.69 -11.28
CA LEU A 140 3.98 -7.28 -10.51
C LEU A 140 2.86 -7.83 -11.40
N GLY A 141 2.92 -7.63 -12.71
CA GLY A 141 1.88 -8.04 -13.64
C GLY A 141 0.62 -7.18 -13.57
N LEU A 142 0.73 -5.96 -13.06
CA LEU A 142 -0.37 -5.02 -12.96
C LEU A 142 -0.46 -4.12 -14.18
N SER A 143 -1.65 -3.56 -14.43
CA SER A 143 -1.87 -2.65 -15.56
C SER A 143 -1.08 -1.36 -15.42
N THR A 144 -0.52 -0.89 -16.53
CA THR A 144 0.15 0.40 -16.62
C THR A 144 -0.68 1.45 -17.37
N SER A 145 -1.92 1.12 -17.70
CA SER A 145 -2.78 1.97 -18.56
C SER A 145 -3.12 3.31 -17.92
N HIS A 146 -3.05 3.41 -16.59
CA HIS A 146 -3.34 4.65 -15.87
C HIS A 146 -2.15 5.62 -15.80
N LEU A 147 -0.97 5.18 -16.24
CA LEU A 147 0.21 6.03 -16.20
C LEU A 147 0.15 7.09 -17.30
N PRO A 148 0.54 8.34 -16.98
CA PRO A 148 0.67 9.37 -18.00
C PRO A 148 1.70 8.96 -19.06
N ARG A 149 1.45 9.33 -20.29
CA ARG A 149 2.46 9.23 -21.36
C ARG A 149 3.45 10.38 -21.22
N ILE A 150 4.71 10.06 -21.36
CA ILE A 150 5.80 11.03 -21.31
C ILE A 150 6.32 11.25 -22.74
#